data_49d0199be250242057155d16c7dc0283
#
_entry.id   49d0199be250242057155d16c7dc0283
#
_cell.length_a   1.000
_cell.length_b   1.000
_cell.length_c   1.000
_cell.angle_alpha   90.00
_cell.angle_beta   90.00
_cell.angle_gamma   90.00
#
_symmetry.space_group_name_H-M   'P 1'
#
loop_
_entity.id
_entity.type
_entity.pdbx_description
1 polymer ?
#
loop_
_entity_poly.entity_id
_entity_poly.type
_entity_poly.pdbx_seq_one_letter_code
_entity_poly.pdbx_strand_id
1 'polypeptide(L)'
;CNVINSLAESSKKKRHIPFRDSKLTHYLKDSLGGNSITKLLANIHTGKPYFGDTLSTLMFAKRTKSLKLKVEMNETNTENFDALRKEVRRLRE
;
A
#
# COMPACT_ATOMS: atom_id res chain seq x y z
N CYS A 1 -8.24 -10.99 5.45
CA CYS A 1 -8.59 -9.82 4.63
C CYS A 1 -8.39 -10.16 3.16
N ASN A 2 -9.46 -10.07 2.37
CA ASN A 2 -9.46 -10.44 0.95
C ASN A 2 -8.50 -9.61 0.10
N VAL A 3 -8.33 -8.33 0.44
CA VAL A 3 -7.39 -7.44 -0.26
C VAL A 3 -5.95 -7.91 -0.10
N ILE A 4 -5.52 -8.26 1.11
CA ILE A 4 -4.16 -8.75 1.37
C ILE A 4 -3.91 -10.09 0.67
N ASN A 5 -4.87 -11.00 0.69
CA ASN A 5 -4.77 -12.27 -0.03
C ASN A 5 -4.67 -12.06 -1.54
N SER A 6 -5.48 -11.19 -2.10
CA SER A 6 -5.47 -10.86 -3.53
C SER A 6 -4.17 -10.18 -3.96
N LEU A 7 -3.62 -9.29 -3.14
CA LEU A 7 -2.32 -8.66 -3.39
C LEU A 7 -1.17 -9.67 -3.35
N ALA A 8 -1.19 -10.60 -2.40
CA ALA A 8 -0.18 -11.65 -2.30
C ALA A 8 -0.21 -12.61 -3.49
N GLU A 9 -1.40 -12.88 -4.04
CA GLU A 9 -1.59 -13.73 -5.21
C GLU A 9 -1.36 -13.01 -6.54
N SER A 10 -1.52 -11.68 -6.59
CA SER A 10 -1.42 -10.89 -7.83
C SER A 10 -0.02 -10.87 -8.44
N SER A 11 1.00 -11.23 -7.67
CA SER A 11 2.36 -11.42 -8.20
C SER A 11 2.45 -12.53 -9.25
N LYS A 12 1.47 -13.44 -9.27
CA LYS A 12 1.41 -14.60 -10.19
C LYS A 12 0.35 -14.45 -11.30
N LYS A 13 -0.70 -13.67 -11.08
CA LYS A 13 -1.79 -13.44 -12.05
C LYS A 13 -2.35 -12.04 -11.89
N LYS A 14 -2.59 -11.33 -12.99
CA LYS A 14 -3.34 -10.06 -12.99
C LYS A 14 -4.77 -10.31 -12.55
N ARG A 15 -5.06 -10.18 -11.27
CA ARG A 15 -6.40 -10.27 -10.70
C ARG A 15 -6.88 -8.90 -10.25
N HIS A 16 -8.18 -8.69 -10.35
CA HIS A 16 -8.83 -7.55 -9.75
C HIS A 16 -8.71 -7.61 -8.22
N ILE A 17 -8.23 -6.54 -7.60
CA ILE A 17 -8.09 -6.45 -6.16
C ILE A 17 -9.33 -5.78 -5.59
N PRO A 18 -10.06 -6.42 -4.65
CA PRO A 18 -11.34 -5.93 -4.15
C PRO A 18 -11.18 -4.83 -3.10
N PHE A 19 -10.57 -3.69 -3.44
CA PHE A 19 -10.41 -2.56 -2.53
C PHE A 19 -11.74 -1.96 -2.06
N ARG A 20 -12.79 -2.08 -2.89
CA ARG A 20 -14.11 -1.52 -2.59
C ARG A 20 -14.99 -2.38 -1.69
N ASP A 21 -14.54 -3.59 -1.31
CA ASP A 21 -15.30 -4.47 -0.42
C ASP A 21 -15.52 -3.89 0.98
N SER A 22 -14.64 -2.99 1.42
CA SER A 22 -14.84 -2.23 2.65
C SER A 22 -14.43 -0.77 2.47
N LYS A 23 -15.04 0.11 3.25
CA LYS A 23 -14.68 1.54 3.27
C LYS A 23 -13.23 1.73 3.70
N LEU A 24 -12.75 0.92 4.62
CA LEU A 24 -11.38 0.97 5.12
C LEU A 24 -10.37 0.59 4.02
N THR A 25 -10.58 -0.50 3.31
CA THR A 25 -9.68 -0.94 2.24
C THR A 25 -9.71 -0.01 1.04
N HIS A 26 -10.84 0.60 0.75
CA HIS A 26 -10.96 1.63 -0.28
C HIS A 26 -10.18 2.90 0.10
N TYR A 27 -10.29 3.33 1.34
CA TYR A 27 -9.56 4.48 1.87
C TYR A 27 -8.04 4.25 1.88
N LEU A 28 -7.61 3.03 2.22
CA LEU A 28 -6.20 2.64 2.31
C LEU A 28 -5.61 2.10 0.99
N LYS A 29 -6.33 2.22 -0.12
CA LYS A 29 -5.91 1.69 -1.42
C LYS A 29 -4.49 2.10 -1.80
N ASP A 30 -4.14 3.37 -1.66
CA ASP A 30 -2.81 3.90 -2.02
C ASP A 30 -1.71 3.40 -1.07
N SER A 31 -2.07 3.08 0.17
CA SER A 31 -1.16 2.51 1.16
C SER A 31 -0.95 1.00 0.99
N LEU A 32 -1.98 0.26 0.57
CA LEU A 32 -1.93 -1.19 0.48
C LEU A 32 -1.44 -1.73 -0.87
N GLY A 33 -1.54 -0.97 -1.92
CA GLY A 33 -1.18 -1.41 -3.26
C GLY A 33 -0.62 -0.31 -4.15
N GLY A 34 -0.48 0.91 -3.61
CA GLY A 34 0.03 2.07 -4.31
C GLY A 34 1.51 2.36 -3.99
N ASN A 35 1.91 3.59 -4.31
CA ASN A 35 3.27 4.08 -4.09
C ASN A 35 3.46 4.61 -2.65
N SER A 36 3.50 3.70 -1.68
CA SER A 36 3.65 4.04 -0.25
C SER A 36 4.50 3.01 0.48
N ILE A 37 5.30 3.48 1.42
CA ILE A 37 5.99 2.60 2.37
C ILE A 37 4.99 2.23 3.46
N THR A 38 4.59 0.97 3.48
CA THR A 38 3.63 0.45 4.45
C THR A 38 4.34 -0.37 5.52
N LYS A 39 4.08 -0.07 6.78
CA LYS A 39 4.57 -0.83 7.93
C LYS A 39 3.39 -1.47 8.66
N LEU A 40 3.51 -2.74 8.98
CA LEU A 40 2.54 -3.46 9.79
C LEU A 40 3.05 -3.60 11.22
N LEU A 41 2.25 -3.13 12.17
CA LEU A 41 2.47 -3.36 13.60
C LEU A 41 1.44 -4.39 14.07
N ALA A 42 1.91 -5.58 14.42
CA ALA A 42 1.06 -6.66 14.91
C ALA A 42 1.22 -6.83 16.42
N ASN A 43 0.11 -6.79 17.14
CA ASN A 43 0.06 -7.02 18.57
C ASN A 43 -0.38 -8.46 18.85
N ILE A 44 0.34 -9.14 19.74
CA ILE A 44 0.05 -10.51 20.14
C ILE A 44 -0.09 -10.61 21.67
N HIS A 45 -0.79 -11.63 22.12
CA HIS A 45 -0.97 -11.95 23.52
C HIS A 45 -0.26 -13.26 23.88
N THR A 46 0.44 -13.30 25.02
CA THR A 46 1.24 -14.46 25.43
C THR A 46 0.45 -15.52 26.22
N GLY A 47 -0.78 -15.23 26.61
CA GLY A 47 -1.62 -16.16 27.39
C GLY A 47 -2.13 -17.34 26.57
N LYS A 48 -2.15 -18.54 27.17
CA LYS A 48 -2.68 -19.77 26.53
C LYS A 48 -4.09 -19.64 25.94
N PRO A 49 -5.07 -18.95 26.60
CA PRO A 49 -6.41 -18.81 26.04
C PRO A 49 -6.46 -18.04 24.71
N TYR A 50 -5.44 -17.24 24.42
CA TYR A 50 -5.36 -16.37 23.26
C TYR A 50 -4.47 -16.95 22.14
N PHE A 51 -4.10 -18.21 22.23
CA PHE A 51 -3.22 -18.87 21.25
C PHE A 51 -3.80 -18.81 19.83
N GLY A 52 -5.10 -19.06 19.66
CA GLY A 52 -5.78 -18.99 18.38
C GLY A 52 -5.72 -17.60 17.73
N ASP A 53 -5.95 -16.57 18.52
CA ASP A 53 -5.90 -15.18 18.07
C ASP A 53 -4.47 -14.75 17.69
N THR A 54 -3.50 -15.12 18.50
CA THR A 54 -2.07 -14.89 18.22
C THR A 54 -1.63 -15.59 16.95
N LEU A 55 -2.03 -16.84 16.75
CA LEU A 55 -1.70 -17.59 15.54
C LEU A 55 -2.31 -16.94 14.30
N SER A 56 -3.57 -16.52 14.35
CA SER A 56 -4.25 -15.81 13.26
C SER A 56 -3.54 -14.51 12.91
N THR A 57 -3.12 -13.75 13.91
CA THR A 57 -2.38 -12.50 13.74
C THR A 57 -1.03 -12.73 13.07
N LEU A 58 -0.29 -13.75 13.49
CA LEU A 58 1.00 -14.11 12.91
C LEU A 58 0.87 -14.61 11.46
N MET A 59 -0.17 -15.37 11.15
CA MET A 59 -0.45 -15.82 9.79
C MET A 59 -0.80 -14.65 8.87
N PHE A 60 -1.58 -13.69 9.36
CA PHE A 60 -1.87 -12.45 8.64
C PHE A 60 -0.61 -11.63 8.38
N ALA A 61 0.25 -11.48 9.38
CA ALA A 61 1.54 -10.78 9.24
C ALA A 61 2.46 -11.47 8.21
N LYS A 62 2.48 -12.80 8.19
CA LYS A 62 3.22 -13.58 7.19
C LYS A 62 2.72 -13.31 5.76
N ARG A 63 1.41 -13.27 5.55
CA ARG A 63 0.83 -12.92 4.24
C ARG A 63 1.18 -11.50 3.83
N THR A 64 1.09 -10.55 4.75
CA THR A 64 1.44 -9.15 4.50
C THR A 64 2.92 -9.00 4.15
N LYS A 65 3.81 -9.74 4.81
CA LYS A 65 5.26 -9.74 4.49
C LYS A 65 5.56 -10.21 3.07
N SER A 66 4.72 -11.05 2.48
CA SER A 66 4.90 -11.54 1.11
C SER A 66 4.54 -10.50 0.04
N LEU A 67 3.93 -9.38 0.41
CA LEU A 67 3.59 -8.31 -0.52
C LEU A 67 4.85 -7.60 -1.02
N LYS A 68 4.97 -7.51 -2.34
CA LYS A 68 6.02 -6.73 -3.00
C LYS A 68 5.42 -5.39 -3.43
N LEU A 69 5.78 -4.34 -2.73
CA LEU A 69 5.41 -2.98 -3.09
C LEU A 69 6.56 -2.35 -3.90
N LYS A 70 6.22 -1.79 -5.05
CA LYS A 70 7.15 -0.94 -5.80
C LYS A 70 6.98 0.48 -5.28
N VAL A 71 7.97 0.94 -4.54
CA VAL A 71 8.01 2.32 -4.04
C VAL A 71 8.93 3.11 -4.95
N GLU A 72 8.39 4.10 -5.62
CA GLU A 72 9.16 5.09 -6.38
C GLU A 72 9.20 6.39 -5.57
N MET A 73 10.35 7.01 -5.51
CA MET A 73 10.47 8.32 -4.89
C MET A 73 9.68 9.35 -5.70
N ASN A 74 8.74 10.01 -5.05
CA ASN A 74 8.05 11.16 -5.62
C ASN A 74 8.98 12.37 -5.54
N GLU A 75 9.93 12.44 -6.46
CA GLU A 75 10.70 13.66 -6.66
C GLU A 75 9.79 14.68 -7.34
N THR A 76 9.42 15.71 -6.61
CA THR A 76 8.93 16.95 -7.22
C THR A 76 10.11 17.56 -7.98
N ASN A 77 10.14 17.33 -9.28
CA ASN A 77 11.08 18.01 -10.16
C ASN A 77 10.77 19.51 -10.11
N THR A 78 11.44 20.21 -9.20
CA THR A 78 11.45 21.68 -9.13
C THR A 78 11.92 22.28 -10.46
N GLU A 79 12.79 21.59 -11.18
CA GLU A 79 13.24 21.97 -12.52
C GLU A 79 12.09 22.06 -13.54
N ASN A 80 11.14 21.13 -13.48
CA ASN A 80 9.94 21.17 -14.34
C ASN A 80 9.02 22.34 -13.98
N PHE A 81 8.93 22.71 -12.71
CA PHE A 81 8.11 23.84 -12.28
C PHE A 81 8.69 25.18 -12.73
N ASP A 82 9.99 25.32 -12.67
CA ASP A 82 10.67 26.54 -13.11
C ASP A 82 10.68 26.67 -14.63
N ALA A 83 10.80 25.57 -15.36
CA ALA A 83 10.64 25.54 -16.81
C ALA A 83 9.21 25.94 -17.22
N LEU A 84 8.20 25.39 -16.55
CA LEU A 84 6.80 25.75 -16.79
C LEU A 84 6.49 27.21 -16.47
N ARG A 85 7.05 27.75 -15.37
CA ARG A 85 6.93 29.17 -15.00
C ARG A 85 7.56 30.10 -16.04
N LYS A 86 8.72 29.73 -16.57
CA LYS A 86 9.37 30.47 -17.65
C LYS A 86 8.53 30.49 -18.93
N GLU A 87 7.95 29.35 -19.28
CA GLU A 87 7.09 29.23 -20.45
C GLU A 87 5.80 30.05 -20.32
N VAL A 88 5.13 29.99 -19.18
CA VAL A 88 3.93 30.78 -18.88
C VAL A 88 4.24 32.27 -18.92
N ARG A 89 5.41 32.69 -18.42
CA ARG A 89 5.83 34.10 -18.49
C ARG A 89 6.08 34.56 -19.93
N ARG A 90 6.72 33.69 -20.74
CA ARG A 90 6.95 33.95 -22.16
C ARG A 90 5.67 34.14 -22.97
N LEU A 91 4.65 33.31 -22.67
CA LEU A 91 3.35 33.34 -23.33
C LEU A 91 2.46 34.51 -22.89
N ARG A 92 2.79 35.21 -21.79
CA ARG A 92 2.07 36.40 -21.31
C ARG A 92 2.65 37.72 -21.83
N GLU A 93 3.85 37.68 -22.35
CA GLU A 93 4.47 38.79 -23.04
C GLU A 93 4.09 38.80 -24.53
#